data_b9b7bef6068ae8bf680c3ca2e3588075
#
_entry.id   b9b7bef6068ae8bf680c3ca2e3588075
#
_cell.length_a   1.000
_cell.length_b   1.000
_cell.length_c   1.000
_cell.angle_alpha   90.00
_cell.angle_beta   90.00
_cell.angle_gamma   90.00
#
_symmetry.space_group_name_H-M   'P 1'
#
loop_
_entity.id
_entity.type
_entity.pdbx_description
1 polymer ?
#
loop_
_entity_poly.entity_id
_entity_poly.type
_entity_poly.pdbx_seq_one_letter_code
_entity_poly.pdbx_strand_id
1 'polypeptide(L)'
;EISPSRGMARRAAQQVAGNCRIVVVDSETVSVGQAMLVRVAVRAAQEQDTLEDVVRVVRGAVERIYTVFYTESMDYLLQSRIMSPSHTILGAMLGIKPFLSVENGRLQPMEKVRTRAQAIERLVEYAVEFSDIEDMVILQHKPFMSEQTRMLQERLAVEFPGRHFPYGMYGPSLAALIGADATGLAILESEIEKDDDDFF
;
A
#
# COMPACT_ATOMS: atom_id res chain seq x y z
N GLU A 1 0.60 14.48 -3.41
CA GLU A 1 0.97 13.72 -2.20
C GLU A 1 -0.29 13.33 -1.41
N ILE A 2 -0.36 12.10 -0.93
CA ILE A 2 -1.48 11.60 -0.10
C ILE A 2 -1.47 12.28 1.29
N SER A 3 -0.30 12.64 1.80
CA SER A 3 -0.13 13.20 3.14
C SER A 3 1.00 14.23 3.21
N PRO A 4 0.85 15.34 3.95
CA PRO A 4 1.93 16.29 4.21
C PRO A 4 2.90 15.83 5.31
N SER A 5 2.75 14.62 5.85
CA SER A 5 3.46 14.10 7.04
C SER A 5 4.98 14.14 6.89
N ARG A 6 5.52 13.80 5.71
CA ARG A 6 6.96 13.89 5.44
C ARG A 6 7.53 15.29 5.66
N GLY A 7 6.87 16.33 5.10
CA GLY A 7 7.29 17.71 5.27
C GLY A 7 7.22 18.18 6.74
N MET A 8 6.21 17.73 7.46
CA MET A 8 6.07 18.00 8.90
C MET A 8 7.17 17.32 9.72
N ALA A 9 7.46 16.05 9.47
CA ALA A 9 8.53 15.29 10.12
C ALA A 9 9.90 15.93 9.88
N ARG A 10 10.19 16.37 8.63
CA ARG A 10 11.45 17.06 8.31
C ARG A 10 11.61 18.37 9.10
N ARG A 11 10.55 19.19 9.20
CA ARG A 11 10.59 20.42 9.99
C ARG A 11 10.81 20.14 11.47
N ALA A 12 10.13 19.12 12.03
CA ALA A 12 10.30 18.71 13.41
C ALA A 12 11.73 18.21 13.68
N ALA A 13 12.26 17.36 12.79
CA ALA A 13 13.63 16.85 12.91
C ALA A 13 14.66 17.96 12.95
N GLN A 14 14.52 19.02 12.15
CA GLN A 14 15.41 20.18 12.16
C GLN A 14 15.38 20.95 13.48
N GLN A 15 14.26 20.99 14.19
CA GLN A 15 14.13 21.67 15.47
C GLN A 15 14.75 20.89 16.63
N VAL A 16 14.87 19.56 16.50
CA VAL A 16 15.36 18.66 17.56
C VAL A 16 16.83 18.25 17.36
N ALA A 17 17.40 18.56 16.21
CA ALA A 17 18.71 18.09 15.71
C ALA A 17 19.95 18.59 16.51
N GLY A 18 19.83 18.88 17.81
CA GLY A 18 21.00 19.24 18.64
C GLY A 18 21.63 18.05 19.37
N ASN A 19 20.87 17.01 19.68
CA ASN A 19 21.28 15.94 20.59
C ASN A 19 21.17 14.51 20.03
N CYS A 20 20.54 14.32 18.87
CA CYS A 20 20.44 13.00 18.23
C CYS A 20 20.39 13.13 16.70
N ARG A 21 20.87 12.09 16.03
CA ARG A 21 20.80 11.98 14.57
C ARG A 21 19.41 11.51 14.17
N ILE A 22 18.73 12.31 13.37
CA ILE A 22 17.39 12.01 12.85
C ILE A 22 17.45 12.01 11.32
N VAL A 23 17.02 10.92 10.70
CA VAL A 23 16.84 10.80 9.26
C VAL A 23 15.36 10.58 8.96
N VAL A 24 14.77 11.41 8.13
CA VAL A 24 13.40 11.26 7.67
C VAL A 24 13.40 10.60 6.30
N VAL A 25 12.88 9.38 6.22
CA VAL A 25 12.71 8.63 4.98
C VAL A 25 11.30 8.87 4.45
N ASP A 26 11.18 9.12 3.15
CA ASP A 26 9.88 9.12 2.48
C ASP A 26 9.42 7.68 2.29
N SER A 27 8.25 7.36 2.79
CA SER A 27 7.70 6.01 2.65
C SER A 27 7.03 5.76 1.31
N GLU A 28 6.68 6.82 0.58
CA GLU A 28 5.96 6.79 -0.70
C GLU A 28 4.69 5.94 -0.69
N THR A 29 4.27 5.49 0.48
CA THR A 29 3.10 4.65 0.72
C THR A 29 2.30 5.14 1.92
N VAL A 30 1.20 4.48 2.25
CA VAL A 30 0.29 4.84 3.33
C VAL A 30 -0.19 3.61 4.10
N SER A 31 -0.76 3.84 5.29
CA SER A 31 -1.46 2.82 6.06
C SER A 31 -0.57 1.60 6.36
N VAL A 32 -0.98 0.40 6.00
CA VAL A 32 -0.24 -0.84 6.28
C VAL A 32 1.07 -0.90 5.50
N GLY A 33 1.16 -0.36 4.28
CA GLY A 33 2.43 -0.28 3.56
C GLY A 33 3.48 0.51 4.35
N GLN A 34 3.09 1.64 4.97
CA GLN A 34 3.98 2.36 5.87
C GLN A 34 4.32 1.55 7.13
N ALA A 35 3.38 0.78 7.68
CA ALA A 35 3.65 -0.09 8.82
C ALA A 35 4.62 -1.24 8.47
N MET A 36 4.58 -1.74 7.24
CA MET A 36 5.57 -2.71 6.73
C MET A 36 6.98 -2.10 6.74
N LEU A 37 7.14 -0.86 6.26
CA LEU A 37 8.43 -0.15 6.31
C LEU A 37 8.92 0.07 7.74
N VAL A 38 8.03 0.37 8.69
CA VAL A 38 8.40 0.48 10.11
C VAL A 38 8.93 -0.85 10.63
N ARG A 39 8.32 -1.98 10.26
CA ARG A 39 8.81 -3.32 10.64
C ARG A 39 10.17 -3.62 10.01
N VAL A 40 10.37 -3.27 8.74
CA VAL A 40 11.68 -3.36 8.08
C VAL A 40 12.72 -2.52 8.81
N ALA A 41 12.40 -1.27 9.17
CA ALA A 41 13.31 -0.39 9.90
C ALA A 41 13.70 -0.93 11.28
N VAL A 42 12.72 -1.51 12.02
CA VAL A 42 12.99 -2.11 13.34
C VAL A 42 13.91 -3.32 13.20
N ARG A 43 13.67 -4.20 12.22
CA ARG A 43 14.50 -5.37 11.94
C ARG A 43 15.93 -4.94 11.53
N ALA A 44 16.02 -4.01 10.58
CA ALA A 44 17.31 -3.47 10.16
C ALA A 44 18.10 -2.81 11.31
N ALA A 45 17.42 -2.13 12.23
CA ALA A 45 18.08 -1.52 13.41
C ALA A 45 18.59 -2.57 14.42
N GLN A 46 18.13 -3.81 14.37
CA GLN A 46 18.66 -4.91 15.18
C GLN A 46 19.84 -5.63 14.51
N GLU A 47 19.93 -5.56 13.19
CA GLU A 47 20.89 -6.30 12.37
C GLU A 47 22.05 -5.44 11.86
N GLN A 48 21.86 -4.11 11.78
CA GLN A 48 22.84 -3.18 11.23
C GLN A 48 23.51 -2.34 12.32
N ASP A 49 24.78 -2.03 12.13
CA ASP A 49 25.58 -1.29 13.11
C ASP A 49 25.44 0.23 12.99
N THR A 50 25.03 0.74 11.83
CA THR A 50 24.96 2.18 11.60
C THR A 50 23.58 2.66 11.14
N LEU A 51 23.24 3.91 11.48
CA LEU A 51 22.02 4.55 11.01
C LEU A 51 21.94 4.62 9.48
N GLU A 52 23.08 4.81 8.82
CA GLU A 52 23.19 4.88 7.36
C GLU A 52 22.81 3.56 6.72
N ASP A 53 23.21 2.44 7.29
CA ASP A 53 22.89 1.11 6.80
C ASP A 53 21.40 0.80 6.99
N VAL A 54 20.84 1.13 8.16
CA VAL A 54 19.39 1.04 8.40
C VAL A 54 18.60 1.86 7.36
N VAL A 55 19.03 3.10 7.11
CA VAL A 55 18.37 3.96 6.12
C VAL A 55 18.46 3.39 4.71
N ARG A 56 19.57 2.76 4.34
CA ARG A 56 19.76 2.10 3.05
C ARG A 56 18.79 0.93 2.88
N VAL A 57 18.68 0.06 3.87
CA VAL A 57 17.74 -1.07 3.88
C VAL A 57 16.29 -0.58 3.75
N VAL A 58 15.91 0.43 4.55
CA VAL A 58 14.54 0.98 4.49
C VAL A 58 14.23 1.61 3.12
N ARG A 59 15.18 2.33 2.52
CA ARG A 59 14.98 2.91 1.18
C ARG A 59 14.84 1.85 0.10
N GLY A 60 15.62 0.77 0.16
CA GLY A 60 15.45 -0.37 -0.75
C GLY A 60 14.09 -1.04 -0.61
N ALA A 61 13.55 -1.10 0.61
CA ALA A 61 12.21 -1.64 0.85
C ALA A 61 11.08 -0.73 0.34
N VAL A 62 11.27 0.61 0.26
CA VAL A 62 10.25 1.52 -0.29
C VAL A 62 9.87 1.13 -1.72
N GLU A 63 10.85 0.78 -2.56
CA GLU A 63 10.64 0.42 -3.96
C GLU A 63 9.96 -0.93 -4.14
N ARG A 64 9.90 -1.76 -3.08
CA ARG A 64 9.29 -3.09 -3.06
C ARG A 64 7.92 -3.13 -2.38
N ILE A 65 7.37 -1.97 -1.99
CA ILE A 65 6.04 -1.89 -1.40
C ILE A 65 5.02 -1.44 -2.43
N TYR A 66 4.04 -2.29 -2.64
CA TYR A 66 2.92 -2.06 -3.55
C TYR A 66 1.62 -1.99 -2.76
N THR A 67 0.78 -1.02 -3.08
CA THR A 67 -0.52 -0.86 -2.43
C THR A 67 -1.57 -0.56 -3.47
N VAL A 68 -2.60 -1.39 -3.50
CA VAL A 68 -3.72 -1.27 -4.44
C VAL A 68 -5.04 -1.35 -3.72
N PHE A 69 -6.06 -0.68 -4.27
CA PHE A 69 -7.42 -0.66 -3.75
C PHE A 69 -8.42 -0.71 -4.87
N TYR A 70 -9.59 -1.31 -4.61
CA TYR A 70 -10.80 -0.91 -5.33
C TYR A 70 -11.75 -0.20 -4.37
N THR A 71 -12.55 0.72 -4.88
CA THR A 71 -13.57 1.42 -4.11
C THR A 71 -14.96 1.23 -4.73
N GLU A 72 -15.99 1.19 -3.89
CA GLU A 72 -17.38 1.03 -4.30
C GLU A 72 -17.98 2.30 -4.90
N SER A 73 -17.52 3.48 -4.43
CA SER A 73 -18.01 4.78 -4.87
C SER A 73 -16.91 5.66 -5.44
N MET A 74 -17.23 6.37 -6.49
CA MET A 74 -16.36 7.40 -7.09
C MET A 74 -16.47 8.76 -6.38
N ASP A 75 -17.43 8.95 -5.48
CA ASP A 75 -17.71 10.26 -4.86
C ASP A 75 -16.53 10.76 -4.03
N TYR A 76 -15.88 9.86 -3.29
CA TYR A 76 -14.67 10.18 -2.50
C TYR A 76 -13.51 10.62 -3.39
N LEU A 77 -13.33 9.98 -4.55
CA LEU A 77 -12.27 10.31 -5.50
C LEU A 77 -12.50 11.67 -6.17
N LEU A 78 -13.76 12.06 -6.36
CA LEU A 78 -14.13 13.39 -6.83
C LEU A 78 -13.83 14.45 -5.76
N GLN A 79 -14.29 14.23 -4.52
CA GLN A 79 -14.09 15.16 -3.41
C GLN A 79 -12.61 15.36 -3.09
N SER A 80 -11.82 14.30 -3.14
CA SER A 80 -10.37 14.33 -2.92
C SER A 80 -9.56 14.79 -4.14
N ARG A 81 -10.22 15.11 -5.25
CA ARG A 81 -9.61 15.56 -6.53
C ARG A 81 -8.63 14.54 -7.14
N ILE A 82 -8.76 13.28 -6.80
CA ILE A 82 -7.98 12.19 -7.42
C ILE A 82 -8.47 11.97 -8.86
N MET A 83 -9.76 12.14 -9.12
CA MET A 83 -10.34 12.07 -10.46
C MET A 83 -11.03 13.38 -10.84
N SER A 84 -11.06 13.69 -12.13
CA SER A 84 -11.78 14.86 -12.65
C SER A 84 -13.30 14.64 -12.58
N PRO A 85 -14.10 15.73 -12.45
CA PRO A 85 -15.56 15.63 -12.39
C PRO A 85 -16.17 14.89 -13.59
N SER A 86 -15.68 15.14 -14.80
CA SER A 86 -16.17 14.50 -16.03
C SER A 86 -15.98 12.97 -16.01
N HIS A 87 -14.82 12.51 -15.57
CA HIS A 87 -14.53 11.07 -15.45
C HIS A 87 -15.36 10.42 -14.34
N THR A 88 -15.57 11.12 -13.23
CA THR A 88 -16.35 10.62 -12.10
C THR A 88 -17.83 10.46 -12.46
N ILE A 89 -18.43 11.46 -13.08
CA ILE A 89 -19.85 11.42 -13.49
C ILE A 89 -20.07 10.29 -14.50
N LEU A 90 -19.24 10.20 -15.52
CA LEU A 90 -19.37 9.12 -16.53
C LEU A 90 -19.16 7.75 -15.89
N GLY A 91 -18.19 7.60 -15.00
CA GLY A 91 -17.93 6.36 -14.31
C GLY A 91 -19.07 5.92 -13.40
N ALA A 92 -19.67 6.85 -12.65
CA ALA A 92 -20.83 6.59 -11.80
C ALA A 92 -22.04 6.15 -12.62
N MET A 93 -22.34 6.81 -13.73
CA MET A 93 -23.42 6.43 -14.65
C MET A 93 -23.24 5.03 -15.24
N LEU A 94 -22.02 4.58 -15.42
CA LEU A 94 -21.69 3.25 -15.96
C LEU A 94 -21.53 2.16 -14.88
N GLY A 95 -21.73 2.49 -13.60
CA GLY A 95 -21.54 1.57 -12.48
C GLY A 95 -20.09 1.08 -12.33
N ILE A 96 -19.12 1.91 -12.73
CA ILE A 96 -17.71 1.59 -12.66
C ILE A 96 -17.20 1.71 -11.23
N LYS A 97 -16.44 0.71 -10.80
CA LYS A 97 -15.65 0.70 -9.57
C LYS A 97 -14.19 0.95 -9.93
N PRO A 98 -13.60 2.06 -9.48
CA PRO A 98 -12.21 2.34 -9.78
C PRO A 98 -11.27 1.43 -9.01
N PHE A 99 -10.22 1.00 -9.69
CA PHE A 99 -9.07 0.33 -9.14
C PHE A 99 -7.92 1.34 -9.06
N LEU A 100 -7.27 1.45 -7.91
CA LEU A 100 -6.30 2.49 -7.60
C LEU A 100 -4.99 1.85 -7.14
N SER A 101 -3.86 2.42 -7.56
CA SER A 101 -2.54 2.13 -6.97
C SER A 101 -2.04 3.32 -6.13
N VAL A 102 -1.08 3.04 -5.28
CA VAL A 102 -0.25 4.07 -4.64
C VAL A 102 1.12 4.05 -5.30
N GLU A 103 1.45 5.12 -6.02
CA GLU A 103 2.70 5.27 -6.74
C GLU A 103 3.36 6.60 -6.38
N ASN A 104 4.61 6.56 -5.96
CA ASN A 104 5.38 7.74 -5.53
C ASN A 104 4.60 8.63 -4.54
N GLY A 105 3.93 8.02 -3.56
CA GLY A 105 3.12 8.72 -2.57
C GLY A 105 1.84 9.37 -3.12
N ARG A 106 1.31 8.90 -4.24
CA ARG A 106 0.08 9.40 -4.86
C ARG A 106 -0.89 8.27 -5.19
N LEU A 107 -2.18 8.53 -5.05
CA LEU A 107 -3.22 7.64 -5.56
C LEU A 107 -3.38 7.84 -7.06
N GLN A 108 -3.22 6.76 -7.82
CA GLN A 108 -3.34 6.73 -9.27
C GLN A 108 -4.46 5.79 -9.70
N PRO A 109 -5.39 6.21 -10.56
CA PRO A 109 -6.34 5.29 -11.17
C PRO A 109 -5.60 4.34 -12.14
N MET A 110 -5.78 3.03 -11.95
CA MET A 110 -5.23 2.00 -12.83
C MET A 110 -6.27 1.52 -13.83
N GLU A 111 -7.28 0.86 -13.31
CA GLU A 111 -8.26 0.12 -14.09
C GLU A 111 -9.69 0.41 -13.63
N LYS A 112 -10.64 -0.17 -14.37
CA LYS A 112 -12.06 -0.02 -14.14
C LYS A 112 -12.70 -1.40 -14.11
N VAL A 113 -13.35 -1.75 -13.02
CA VAL A 113 -14.16 -2.96 -12.89
C VAL A 113 -15.62 -2.59 -12.67
N ARG A 114 -16.53 -3.51 -12.95
CA ARG A 114 -17.98 -3.24 -12.84
C ARG A 114 -18.64 -3.94 -11.67
N THR A 115 -18.08 -5.06 -11.24
CA THR A 115 -18.67 -5.86 -10.16
C THR A 115 -17.65 -6.10 -9.05
N ARG A 116 -18.15 -6.39 -7.84
CA ARG A 116 -17.29 -6.78 -6.71
C ARG A 116 -16.49 -8.03 -7.01
N ALA A 117 -17.13 -9.02 -7.66
CA ALA A 117 -16.46 -10.25 -8.03
C ALA A 117 -15.25 -9.97 -8.94
N GLN A 118 -15.44 -9.13 -9.98
CA GLN A 118 -14.35 -8.71 -10.84
C GLN A 118 -13.24 -7.95 -10.07
N ALA A 119 -13.61 -7.10 -9.09
CA ALA A 119 -12.65 -6.39 -8.28
C ALA A 119 -11.82 -7.33 -7.40
N ILE A 120 -12.45 -8.33 -6.80
CA ILE A 120 -11.75 -9.35 -6.00
C ILE A 120 -10.80 -10.17 -6.87
N GLU A 121 -11.27 -10.68 -8.02
CA GLU A 121 -10.41 -11.43 -8.95
C GLU A 121 -9.22 -10.57 -9.42
N ARG A 122 -9.45 -9.29 -9.71
CA ARG A 122 -8.35 -8.40 -10.12
C ARG A 122 -7.32 -8.14 -9.01
N LEU A 123 -7.74 -8.09 -7.72
CA LEU A 123 -6.81 -8.04 -6.60
C LEU A 123 -5.98 -9.33 -6.48
N VAL A 124 -6.62 -10.49 -6.72
CA VAL A 124 -5.92 -11.78 -6.73
C VAL A 124 -4.93 -11.86 -7.88
N GLU A 125 -5.35 -11.53 -9.11
CA GLU A 125 -4.48 -11.45 -10.28
C GLU A 125 -3.27 -10.55 -10.02
N TYR A 126 -3.50 -9.37 -9.42
CA TYR A 126 -2.43 -8.46 -9.06
C TYR A 126 -1.42 -9.08 -8.08
N ALA A 127 -1.91 -9.83 -7.07
CA ALA A 127 -1.04 -10.51 -6.11
C ALA A 127 -0.21 -11.63 -6.77
N VAL A 128 -0.79 -12.34 -7.74
CA VAL A 128 -0.11 -13.45 -8.45
C VAL A 128 0.97 -12.95 -9.42
N GLU A 129 0.97 -11.67 -9.81
CA GLU A 129 2.03 -11.07 -10.63
C GLU A 129 3.40 -11.03 -9.92
N PHE A 130 3.43 -11.11 -8.59
CA PHE A 130 4.67 -11.10 -7.81
C PHE A 130 5.28 -12.50 -7.73
N SER A 131 6.55 -12.62 -8.08
CA SER A 131 7.27 -13.89 -8.05
C SER A 131 7.53 -14.40 -6.64
N ASP A 132 7.82 -13.49 -5.72
CA ASP A 132 8.00 -13.79 -4.29
C ASP A 132 7.48 -12.66 -3.41
N ILE A 133 6.66 -13.00 -2.42
CA ILE A 133 6.02 -12.06 -1.52
C ILE A 133 6.57 -12.29 -0.10
N GLU A 134 7.31 -11.33 0.44
CA GLU A 134 7.79 -11.34 1.83
C GLU A 134 6.61 -11.20 2.80
N ASP A 135 5.73 -10.22 2.57
CA ASP A 135 4.54 -9.96 3.41
C ASP A 135 3.39 -9.41 2.58
N MET A 136 2.17 -9.81 2.90
CA MET A 136 0.96 -9.28 2.27
C MET A 136 -0.17 -9.15 3.29
N VAL A 137 -0.86 -8.01 3.26
CA VAL A 137 -1.97 -7.70 4.16
C VAL A 137 -3.16 -7.21 3.35
N ILE A 138 -4.34 -7.77 3.62
CA ILE A 138 -5.60 -7.30 3.05
C ILE A 138 -6.04 -6.03 3.78
N LEU A 139 -6.42 -5.00 3.05
CA LEU A 139 -6.77 -3.69 3.58
C LEU A 139 -8.29 -3.47 3.60
N GLN A 140 -8.82 -3.06 4.75
CA GLN A 140 -10.22 -2.64 4.93
C GLN A 140 -10.31 -1.52 5.97
N HIS A 141 -11.46 -0.85 6.06
CA HIS A 141 -11.69 0.17 7.10
C HIS A 141 -12.45 -0.38 8.32
N LYS A 142 -13.23 -1.45 8.13
CA LYS A 142 -14.07 -2.02 9.21
C LYS A 142 -13.22 -2.76 10.27
N PRO A 143 -13.58 -2.68 11.57
CA PRO A 143 -12.85 -3.36 12.64
C PRO A 143 -13.08 -4.89 12.64
N PHE A 144 -14.11 -5.36 11.98
CA PHE A 144 -14.42 -6.78 11.81
C PHE A 144 -14.30 -7.17 10.34
N MET A 145 -13.95 -8.40 10.07
CA MET A 145 -13.77 -8.92 8.71
C MET A 145 -15.03 -8.66 7.86
N SER A 146 -14.85 -7.93 6.77
CA SER A 146 -15.91 -7.67 5.81
C SER A 146 -16.14 -8.90 4.90
N GLU A 147 -17.29 -8.95 4.23
CA GLU A 147 -17.57 -9.98 3.24
C GLU A 147 -16.53 -9.98 2.10
N GLN A 148 -16.17 -8.79 1.63
CA GLN A 148 -15.15 -8.61 0.59
C GLN A 148 -13.79 -9.13 1.03
N THR A 149 -13.39 -8.83 2.27
CA THR A 149 -12.14 -9.31 2.86
C THR A 149 -12.13 -10.82 2.95
N ARG A 150 -13.23 -11.43 3.39
CA ARG A 150 -13.37 -12.89 3.46
C ARG A 150 -13.26 -13.53 2.07
N MET A 151 -14.00 -13.02 1.09
CA MET A 151 -13.94 -13.51 -0.29
C MET A 151 -12.52 -13.41 -0.86
N LEU A 152 -11.85 -12.28 -0.65
CA LEU A 152 -10.48 -12.09 -1.10
C LEU A 152 -9.52 -13.07 -0.42
N GLN A 153 -9.65 -13.28 0.88
CA GLN A 153 -8.83 -14.22 1.65
C GLN A 153 -9.04 -15.67 1.18
N GLU A 154 -10.28 -16.07 0.91
CA GLU A 154 -10.62 -17.39 0.36
C GLU A 154 -9.99 -17.59 -1.03
N ARG A 155 -10.05 -16.57 -1.90
CA ARG A 155 -9.43 -16.64 -3.23
C ARG A 155 -7.90 -16.68 -3.17
N LEU A 156 -7.30 -15.84 -2.36
CA LEU A 156 -5.83 -15.83 -2.16
C LEU A 156 -5.33 -17.18 -1.59
N ALA A 157 -6.10 -17.84 -0.75
CA ALA A 157 -5.73 -19.15 -0.22
C ALA A 157 -5.67 -20.26 -1.28
N VAL A 158 -6.39 -20.10 -2.40
CA VAL A 158 -6.30 -21.02 -3.56
C VAL A 158 -5.00 -20.79 -4.33
N GLU A 159 -4.63 -19.53 -4.57
CA GLU A 159 -3.43 -19.18 -5.35
C GLU A 159 -2.13 -19.34 -4.53
N PHE A 160 -2.21 -19.18 -3.21
CA PHE A 160 -1.07 -19.28 -2.29
C PHE A 160 -1.31 -20.39 -1.22
N PRO A 161 -1.25 -21.67 -1.59
CA PRO A 161 -1.52 -22.77 -0.66
C PRO A 161 -0.58 -22.74 0.55
N GLY A 162 -1.15 -22.88 1.74
CA GLY A 162 -0.40 -22.87 2.99
C GLY A 162 -0.01 -21.49 3.52
N ARG A 163 -0.29 -20.40 2.79
CA ARG A 163 -0.12 -19.03 3.29
C ARG A 163 -1.45 -18.47 3.79
N HIS A 164 -1.39 -17.76 4.90
CA HIS A 164 -2.52 -17.01 5.44
C HIS A 164 -2.17 -15.53 5.49
N PHE A 165 -2.99 -14.71 4.83
CA PHE A 165 -2.80 -13.27 4.78
C PHE A 165 -3.76 -12.58 5.75
N PRO A 166 -3.23 -11.86 6.76
CA PRO A 166 -4.07 -11.13 7.69
C PRO A 166 -4.76 -9.95 7.03
N TYR A 167 -5.79 -9.43 7.65
CA TYR A 167 -6.34 -8.12 7.26
C TYR A 167 -5.90 -7.03 8.25
N GLY A 168 -5.71 -5.82 7.72
CA GLY A 168 -5.36 -4.62 8.46
C GLY A 168 -6.34 -3.50 8.19
N MET A 169 -6.53 -2.63 9.20
CA MET A 169 -7.41 -1.47 9.06
C MET A 169 -6.65 -0.26 8.54
N TYR A 170 -7.16 0.37 7.49
CA TYR A 170 -6.73 1.71 7.15
C TYR A 170 -7.51 2.76 7.95
N GLY A 171 -6.82 3.85 8.31
CA GLY A 171 -7.35 4.89 9.16
C GLY A 171 -8.31 5.85 8.44
N PRO A 172 -8.97 6.77 9.21
CA PRO A 172 -9.96 7.70 8.68
C PRO A 172 -9.42 8.66 7.63
N SER A 173 -8.13 9.01 7.69
CA SER A 173 -7.50 9.88 6.69
C SER A 173 -7.51 9.27 5.29
N LEU A 174 -7.22 7.96 5.16
CA LEU A 174 -7.30 7.26 3.90
C LEU A 174 -8.75 7.01 3.50
N ALA A 175 -9.63 6.66 4.47
CA ALA A 175 -11.06 6.49 4.23
C ALA A 175 -11.73 7.76 3.65
N ALA A 176 -11.29 8.96 4.05
CA ALA A 176 -11.77 10.21 3.48
C ALA A 176 -11.36 10.41 2.01
N LEU A 177 -10.31 9.75 1.55
CA LEU A 177 -9.81 9.82 0.17
C LEU A 177 -10.44 8.79 -0.76
N ILE A 178 -10.57 7.54 -0.30
CA ILE A 178 -10.98 6.39 -1.13
C ILE A 178 -12.31 5.76 -0.73
N GLY A 179 -12.90 6.21 0.38
CA GLY A 179 -14.11 5.63 0.95
C GLY A 179 -13.84 4.63 2.08
N ALA A 180 -14.84 4.44 2.94
CA ALA A 180 -14.79 3.48 4.06
C ALA A 180 -15.13 2.04 3.63
N ASP A 181 -15.54 1.84 2.41
CA ASP A 181 -15.94 0.58 1.79
C ASP A 181 -14.93 0.04 0.76
N ALA A 182 -13.78 0.73 0.64
CA ALA A 182 -12.68 0.25 -0.18
C ALA A 182 -12.04 -1.02 0.43
N THR A 183 -11.61 -1.90 -0.46
CA THR A 183 -10.83 -3.10 -0.12
C THR A 183 -9.56 -3.11 -0.97
N GLY A 184 -8.45 -3.57 -0.41
CA GLY A 184 -7.18 -3.54 -1.12
C GLY A 184 -6.15 -4.52 -0.58
N LEU A 185 -4.96 -4.42 -1.13
CA LEU A 185 -3.77 -5.16 -0.71
C LEU A 185 -2.61 -4.21 -0.48
N ALA A 186 -1.83 -4.49 0.56
CA ALA A 186 -0.46 -4.00 0.68
C ALA A 186 0.47 -5.21 0.58
N ILE A 187 1.45 -5.13 -0.29
CA ILE A 187 2.39 -6.20 -0.61
C ILE A 187 3.80 -5.66 -0.41
N LEU A 188 4.61 -6.40 0.32
CA LEU A 188 6.05 -6.24 0.35
C LEU A 188 6.66 -7.41 -0.43
N GLU A 189 7.25 -7.11 -1.57
CA GLU A 189 7.98 -8.06 -2.39
C GLU A 189 9.32 -8.41 -1.74
N SER A 190 9.73 -9.67 -1.85
CA SER A 190 11.03 -10.12 -1.35
C SER A 190 12.18 -9.41 -2.05
N GLU A 191 13.29 -9.26 -1.36
CA GLU A 191 14.51 -8.76 -1.98
C GLU A 191 15.03 -9.81 -2.96
N ILE A 192 15.22 -9.42 -4.22
CA ILE A 192 15.85 -10.29 -5.20
C ILE A 192 17.34 -10.36 -4.80
N GLU A 193 17.77 -11.52 -4.28
CA GLU A 193 19.20 -11.79 -4.17
C GLU A 193 19.78 -11.69 -5.59
N LYS A 194 20.61 -10.68 -5.83
CA LYS A 194 21.45 -10.67 -7.04
C LYS A 194 22.44 -11.79 -6.84
N ASP A 195 22.28 -12.88 -7.55
CA ASP A 195 23.35 -13.86 -7.70
C ASP A 195 24.58 -13.11 -8.21
N ASP A 196 25.60 -12.99 -7.35
CA ASP A 196 26.91 -12.40 -7.67
C ASP A 196 27.73 -13.29 -8.64
N ASP A 197 27.08 -14.14 -9.41
CA ASP A 197 27.71 -15.14 -10.30
C ASP A 197 27.99 -14.65 -11.75
N ASP A 198 27.88 -13.35 -12.03
CA ASP A 198 28.25 -12.81 -13.35
C ASP A 198 29.62 -12.12 -13.37
N PHE A 199 30.63 -12.76 -12.76
CA PHE A 199 32.04 -12.42 -13.00
C PHE A 199 32.84 -13.67 -13.41
N PHE A 200 32.66 -14.07 -14.68
CA PHE A 200 33.69 -14.81 -15.41
C PHE A 200 33.80 -14.34 -16.85
#